data_856bbc0d0a376af698f9826f0fb8cd12
#
_entry.id   856bbc0d0a376af698f9826f0fb8cd12
#
_cell.length_a   1.000
_cell.length_b   1.000
_cell.length_c   1.000
_cell.angle_alpha   90.00
_cell.angle_beta   90.00
_cell.angle_gamma   90.00
#
_symmetry.space_group_name_H-M   'P 1'
#
loop_
_entity.id
_entity.type
_entity.pdbx_description
1 polymer ?
#
loop_
_entity_poly.entity_id
_entity_poly.type
_entity_poly.pdbx_seq_one_letter_code
_entity_poly.pdbx_strand_id
1 'polypeptide(L)'
;VVVKMDGYPKDGPLAKAIVYFIISKLNTIYESLPKQAVSEECVEIRHFTIIDEAHYMLDFDNKPLRDLIAVGRNKGLSIILATQNMDSYKSKFFDFYANAQYPLIMKQQSITDSIIKDLFGVSGNEFQR
;
A
#
# COMPACT_ATOMS: atom_id res chain seq x y z
N VAL A 1 5.65 -4.35 -16.26
CA VAL A 1 5.91 -2.94 -16.61
C VAL A 1 6.60 -2.27 -15.44
N VAL A 2 7.67 -1.52 -15.70
CA VAL A 2 8.36 -0.71 -14.70
C VAL A 2 8.20 0.75 -15.08
N VAL A 3 7.69 1.56 -14.15
CA VAL A 3 7.59 3.01 -14.30
C VAL A 3 8.70 3.63 -13.48
N LYS A 4 9.70 4.20 -14.13
CA LYS A 4 10.79 4.93 -13.49
C LYS A 4 10.42 6.40 -13.38
N MET A 5 10.61 6.96 -12.19
CA MET A 5 10.33 8.36 -11.90
C MET A 5 11.61 9.19 -11.76
N ASP A 6 12.73 8.66 -12.27
CA ASP A 6 14.02 9.35 -12.27
C ASP A 6 13.90 10.66 -13.08
N GLY A 7 14.38 11.75 -12.54
CA GLY A 7 14.27 13.08 -13.17
C GLY A 7 13.05 13.91 -12.76
N TYR A 8 12.13 13.34 -12.00
CA TYR A 8 11.04 14.11 -11.36
C TYR A 8 11.30 14.24 -9.86
N PRO A 9 11.07 15.41 -9.24
CA PRO A 9 11.05 15.53 -7.79
C PRO A 9 10.01 14.55 -7.24
N LYS A 10 10.43 13.62 -6.38
CA LYS A 10 9.58 12.52 -5.87
C LYS A 10 8.37 13.02 -5.09
N ASP A 11 8.51 14.13 -4.40
CA ASP A 11 7.47 14.85 -3.66
C ASP A 11 6.70 15.87 -4.51
N GLY A 12 7.11 16.06 -5.76
CA GLY A 12 6.55 17.06 -6.66
C GLY A 12 5.14 16.70 -7.16
N PRO A 13 4.35 17.72 -7.53
CA PRO A 13 2.97 17.50 -7.98
C PRO A 13 2.87 16.66 -9.26
N LEU A 14 3.87 16.73 -10.13
CA LEU A 14 3.86 15.96 -11.38
C LEU A 14 4.06 14.47 -11.11
N ALA A 15 4.99 14.08 -10.22
CA ALA A 15 5.19 12.70 -9.83
C ALA A 15 3.91 12.11 -9.20
N LYS A 16 3.27 12.85 -8.30
CA LYS A 16 2.00 12.48 -7.67
C LYS A 16 0.89 12.31 -8.71
N ALA A 17 0.78 13.22 -9.66
CA ALA A 17 -0.21 13.16 -10.73
C ALA A 17 -0.01 11.91 -11.64
N ILE A 18 1.23 11.62 -12.04
CA ILE A 18 1.53 10.45 -12.87
C ILE A 18 1.10 9.16 -12.15
N VAL A 19 1.49 8.98 -10.89
CA VAL A 19 1.11 7.80 -10.11
C VAL A 19 -0.41 7.73 -9.92
N TYR A 20 -1.05 8.86 -9.61
CA TYR A 20 -2.51 8.94 -9.49
C TYR A 20 -3.21 8.46 -10.77
N PHE A 21 -2.78 8.92 -11.95
CA PHE A 21 -3.38 8.50 -13.23
C PHE A 21 -3.13 7.03 -13.53
N ILE A 22 -1.94 6.50 -13.24
CA ILE A 22 -1.64 5.07 -13.44
C ILE A 22 -2.55 4.22 -12.56
N ILE A 23 -2.65 4.51 -11.27
CA ILE A 23 -3.50 3.76 -10.32
C ILE A 23 -4.99 3.92 -10.70
N SER A 24 -5.43 5.11 -11.08
CA SER A 24 -6.79 5.35 -11.54
C SER A 24 -7.12 4.51 -12.78
N LYS A 25 -6.20 4.41 -13.72
CA LYS A 25 -6.37 3.57 -14.92
C LYS A 25 -6.43 2.09 -14.58
N LEU A 26 -5.58 1.62 -13.66
CA LEU A 26 -5.65 0.25 -13.15
C LEU A 26 -7.01 -0.04 -12.51
N ASN A 27 -7.51 0.83 -11.63
CA ASN A 27 -8.83 0.68 -11.03
C ASN A 27 -9.91 0.56 -12.11
N THR A 28 -9.94 1.47 -13.07
CA THR A 28 -10.96 1.44 -14.14
C THR A 28 -10.94 0.13 -14.91
N ILE A 29 -9.76 -0.39 -15.24
CA ILE A 29 -9.63 -1.65 -15.96
C ILE A 29 -10.14 -2.80 -15.12
N TYR A 30 -9.72 -2.90 -13.86
CA TYR A 30 -10.05 -4.04 -13.01
C TYR A 30 -11.48 -3.99 -12.43
N GLU A 31 -12.05 -2.79 -12.26
CA GLU A 31 -13.46 -2.64 -11.90
C GLU A 31 -14.40 -3.24 -12.95
N SER A 32 -14.04 -3.15 -14.22
CA SER A 32 -14.82 -3.74 -15.31
C SER A 32 -14.74 -5.27 -15.40
N LEU A 33 -13.77 -5.88 -14.73
CA LEU A 33 -13.60 -7.34 -14.74
C LEU A 33 -14.57 -8.01 -13.75
N PRO A 34 -15.02 -9.23 -14.04
CA PRO A 34 -15.79 -10.04 -13.09
C PRO A 34 -14.97 -10.29 -11.83
N LYS A 35 -15.67 -10.42 -10.69
CA LYS A 35 -15.04 -10.89 -9.46
C LYS A 35 -14.41 -12.25 -9.68
N GLN A 36 -13.29 -12.50 -9.02
CA GLN A 36 -12.67 -13.82 -9.02
C GLN A 36 -13.55 -14.82 -8.25
N ALA A 37 -13.60 -16.04 -8.76
CA ALA A 37 -14.13 -17.15 -7.97
C ALA A 37 -13.17 -17.42 -6.80
N VAL A 38 -13.73 -17.65 -5.64
CA VAL A 38 -12.97 -18.10 -4.46
C VAL A 38 -12.95 -19.62 -4.48
N SER A 39 -11.76 -20.22 -4.56
CA SER A 39 -11.55 -21.64 -4.45
C SER A 39 -10.70 -21.92 -3.21
N GLU A 40 -11.17 -22.76 -2.30
CA GLU A 40 -10.45 -23.14 -1.07
C GLU A 40 -9.95 -21.92 -0.26
N GLU A 41 -10.79 -20.89 -0.15
CA GLU A 41 -10.46 -19.60 0.50
C GLU A 41 -9.35 -18.79 -0.23
N CYS A 42 -8.91 -19.21 -1.40
CA CYS A 42 -7.91 -18.55 -2.20
C CYS A 42 -8.53 -17.79 -3.38
N VAL A 43 -7.92 -16.66 -3.70
CA VAL A 43 -8.23 -15.85 -4.89
C VAL A 43 -6.98 -15.78 -5.76
N GLU A 44 -7.12 -16.12 -7.04
CA GLU A 44 -6.01 -16.03 -7.98
C GLU A 44 -5.54 -14.57 -8.15
N ILE A 45 -4.24 -14.34 -8.08
CA ILE A 45 -3.66 -13.03 -8.32
C ILE A 45 -3.56 -12.80 -9.83
N ARG A 46 -4.30 -11.81 -10.33
CA ARG A 46 -4.27 -11.36 -11.73
C ARG A 46 -3.24 -10.28 -11.97
N HIS A 47 -3.02 -9.44 -10.95
CA HIS A 47 -2.12 -8.29 -11.07
C HIS A 47 -1.39 -8.04 -9.76
N PHE A 48 -0.12 -7.72 -9.88
CA PHE A 48 0.75 -7.39 -8.76
C PHE A 48 1.33 -5.99 -8.96
N THR A 49 1.07 -5.09 -8.04
CA THR A 49 1.59 -3.73 -8.06
C THR A 49 2.55 -3.53 -6.90
N ILE A 50 3.76 -3.08 -7.17
CA ILE A 50 4.75 -2.71 -6.16
C ILE A 50 4.98 -1.20 -6.26
N ILE A 51 4.79 -0.49 -5.16
CA ILE A 51 5.07 0.94 -5.05
C ILE A 51 6.19 1.11 -4.05
N ASP A 52 7.37 1.41 -4.57
CA ASP A 52 8.54 1.74 -3.76
C ASP A 52 8.48 3.21 -3.32
N GLU A 53 9.05 3.52 -2.15
CA GLU A 53 8.98 4.85 -1.53
C GLU A 53 7.54 5.38 -1.42
N ALA A 54 6.62 4.49 -1.03
CA ALA A 54 5.19 4.74 -1.02
C ALA A 54 4.78 5.95 -0.17
N HIS A 55 5.61 6.40 0.76
CA HIS A 55 5.33 7.57 1.60
C HIS A 55 5.05 8.84 0.79
N TYR A 56 5.65 9.00 -0.39
CA TYR A 56 5.35 10.13 -1.27
C TYR A 56 3.92 10.09 -1.84
N MET A 57 3.31 8.89 -1.85
CA MET A 57 1.95 8.68 -2.38
C MET A 57 0.88 8.63 -1.30
N LEU A 58 1.30 8.57 -0.02
CA LEU A 58 0.41 8.47 1.14
C LEU A 58 0.17 9.82 1.83
N ASP A 59 0.93 10.86 1.48
CA ASP A 59 0.85 12.19 2.09
C ASP A 59 -0.27 13.07 1.53
N PHE A 60 -0.99 12.61 0.51
CA PHE A 60 -2.13 13.30 -0.08
C PHE A 60 -3.32 12.36 -0.26
N ASP A 61 -4.50 12.93 -0.56
CA ASP A 61 -5.72 12.14 -0.79
C ASP A 61 -5.65 11.39 -2.12
N ASN A 62 -5.15 10.17 -2.09
CA ASN A 62 -5.08 9.28 -3.25
C ASN A 62 -6.23 8.27 -3.24
N LYS A 63 -7.44 8.75 -3.57
CA LYS A 63 -8.64 7.92 -3.61
C LYS A 63 -8.47 6.64 -4.46
N PRO A 64 -7.91 6.68 -5.70
CA PRO A 64 -7.71 5.45 -6.47
C PRO A 64 -6.86 4.40 -5.76
N LEU A 65 -5.81 4.80 -5.04
CA LEU A 65 -4.96 3.88 -4.29
C LEU A 65 -5.73 3.27 -3.10
N ARG A 66 -6.51 4.07 -2.38
CA ARG A 66 -7.36 3.57 -1.29
C ARG A 66 -8.39 2.56 -1.79
N ASP A 67 -9.06 2.88 -2.88
CA ASP A 67 -10.06 1.99 -3.49
C ASP A 67 -9.42 0.69 -3.95
N LEU A 68 -8.22 0.76 -4.56
CA LEU A 68 -7.47 -0.41 -4.99
C LEU A 68 -7.10 -1.32 -3.82
N ILE A 69 -6.67 -0.77 -2.69
CA ILE A 69 -6.34 -1.53 -1.47
C ILE A 69 -7.60 -2.14 -0.86
N ALA A 70 -8.69 -1.37 -0.76
CA ALA A 70 -9.91 -1.80 -0.09
C ALA A 70 -10.68 -2.90 -0.86
N VAL A 71 -10.74 -2.81 -2.18
CA VAL A 71 -11.58 -3.70 -3.01
C VAL A 71 -10.80 -4.55 -4.00
N GLY A 72 -9.54 -4.27 -4.22
CA GLY A 72 -8.71 -4.93 -5.23
C GLY A 72 -8.59 -6.44 -5.03
N ARG A 73 -8.60 -6.92 -3.79
CA ARG A 73 -8.53 -8.34 -3.45
C ARG A 73 -9.58 -9.18 -4.20
N ASN A 74 -10.82 -8.74 -4.22
CA ASN A 74 -11.92 -9.45 -4.89
C ASN A 74 -11.78 -9.51 -6.41
N LYS A 75 -10.86 -8.71 -6.95
CA LYS A 75 -10.53 -8.64 -8.38
C LYS A 75 -9.21 -9.35 -8.71
N GLY A 76 -8.56 -9.94 -7.72
CA GLY A 76 -7.25 -10.56 -7.89
C GLY A 76 -6.10 -9.55 -7.99
N LEU A 77 -6.25 -8.38 -7.39
CA LEU A 77 -5.21 -7.36 -7.32
C LEU A 77 -4.45 -7.50 -6.01
N SER A 78 -3.13 -7.53 -6.08
CA SER A 78 -2.24 -7.48 -4.92
C SER A 78 -1.35 -6.26 -4.99
N ILE A 79 -1.17 -5.59 -3.86
CA ILE A 79 -0.35 -4.38 -3.76
C ILE A 79 0.67 -4.56 -2.65
N ILE A 80 1.92 -4.23 -2.96
CA ILE A 80 2.99 -4.03 -1.96
C ILE A 80 3.32 -2.55 -1.92
N LEU A 81 3.27 -1.99 -0.73
CA LEU A 81 3.73 -0.64 -0.44
C LEU A 81 5.03 -0.75 0.36
N ALA A 82 6.13 -0.27 -0.18
CA ALA A 82 7.41 -0.23 0.50
C ALA A 82 7.73 1.21 0.93
N THR A 83 8.19 1.40 2.16
CA THR A 83 8.63 2.69 2.67
C THR A 83 9.70 2.53 3.73
N GLN A 84 10.55 3.53 3.86
CA GLN A 84 11.51 3.66 4.95
C GLN A 84 10.91 4.41 6.16
N ASN A 85 9.77 5.06 6.00
CA ASN A 85 9.12 5.85 7.05
C ASN A 85 7.79 5.21 7.45
N MET A 86 7.78 4.60 8.63
CA MET A 86 6.60 3.95 9.19
C MET A 86 5.45 4.91 9.50
N ASP A 87 5.74 6.15 9.90
CA ASP A 87 4.71 7.15 10.23
C ASP A 87 3.87 7.54 9.02
N SER A 88 4.40 7.36 7.81
CA SER A 88 3.68 7.66 6.56
C SER A 88 2.45 6.80 6.35
N TYR A 89 2.38 5.62 6.96
CA TYR A 89 1.19 4.76 6.92
C TYR A 89 0.05 5.25 7.80
N LYS A 90 0.31 6.19 8.71
CA LYS A 90 -0.72 6.88 9.52
C LYS A 90 -1.24 8.12 8.79
N SER A 91 -1.76 7.93 7.59
CA SER A 91 -2.36 9.02 6.83
C SER A 91 -3.72 9.40 7.42
N LYS A 92 -4.01 10.72 7.49
CA LYS A 92 -5.34 11.23 7.86
C LYS A 92 -6.44 10.84 6.86
N PHE A 93 -6.07 10.39 5.68
CA PHE A 93 -7.00 10.04 4.62
C PHE A 93 -7.36 8.56 4.59
N PHE A 94 -6.51 7.69 5.13
CA PHE A 94 -6.71 6.26 5.10
C PHE A 94 -5.82 5.55 6.14
N ASP A 95 -6.41 4.62 6.87
CA ASP A 95 -5.66 3.77 7.79
C ASP A 95 -5.08 2.57 7.03
N PHE A 96 -3.83 2.69 6.63
CA PHE A 96 -3.12 1.64 5.91
C PHE A 96 -2.81 0.45 6.82
N TYR A 97 -2.62 0.65 8.12
CA TYR A 97 -2.35 -0.43 9.05
C TYR A 97 -3.56 -1.34 9.23
N ALA A 98 -4.75 -0.75 9.39
CA ALA A 98 -5.99 -1.53 9.52
C ALA A 98 -6.33 -2.33 8.25
N ASN A 99 -5.83 -1.91 7.10
CA ASN A 99 -6.10 -2.53 5.81
C ASN A 99 -4.95 -3.41 5.27
N ALA A 100 -3.78 -3.40 5.92
CA ALA A 100 -2.67 -4.26 5.55
C ALA A 100 -2.90 -5.68 6.06
N GLN A 101 -2.90 -6.66 5.17
CA GLN A 101 -3.04 -8.08 5.55
C GLN A 101 -1.75 -8.65 6.12
N TYR A 102 -0.62 -8.25 5.56
CA TYR A 102 0.71 -8.79 5.88
C TYR A 102 1.71 -7.65 6.06
N PRO A 103 1.83 -7.05 7.25
CA PRO A 103 2.88 -6.09 7.52
C PRO A 103 4.23 -6.81 7.62
N LEU A 104 5.21 -6.36 6.84
CA LEU A 104 6.59 -6.84 6.88
C LEU A 104 7.48 -5.70 7.39
N ILE A 105 8.05 -5.87 8.56
CA ILE A 105 8.97 -4.89 9.16
C ILE A 105 10.38 -5.42 9.09
N MET A 106 11.24 -4.68 8.40
CA MET A 106 12.68 -4.91 8.40
C MET A 106 13.34 -4.09 9.49
N LYS A 107 14.65 -4.28 9.70
CA LYS A 107 15.43 -3.53 10.69
C LYS A 107 15.26 -2.03 10.48
N GLN A 108 14.79 -1.34 11.51
CA GLN A 108 14.63 0.12 11.53
C GLN A 108 15.65 0.74 12.49
N GLN A 109 16.04 1.99 12.25
CA GLN A 109 16.90 2.75 13.17
C GLN A 109 16.15 3.17 14.44
N SER A 110 14.86 3.45 14.31
CA SER A 110 13.97 3.75 15.44
C SER A 110 12.57 3.22 15.14
N ILE A 111 12.10 2.30 15.98
CA ILE A 111 10.71 1.85 16.00
C ILE A 111 10.14 2.30 17.33
N THR A 112 9.02 3.04 17.31
CA THR A 112 8.32 3.41 18.54
C THR A 112 7.45 2.24 19.01
N ASP A 113 7.35 2.05 20.33
CA ASP A 113 6.51 0.99 20.93
C ASP A 113 5.05 1.10 20.48
N SER A 114 4.57 2.32 20.19
CA SER A 114 3.21 2.54 19.69
C SER A 114 2.98 1.88 18.32
N ILE A 115 3.96 1.95 17.42
CA ILE A 115 3.85 1.34 16.09
C ILE A 115 3.80 -0.18 16.19
N ILE A 116 4.66 -0.76 17.03
CA ILE A 116 4.68 -2.21 17.27
C ILE A 116 3.34 -2.67 17.86
N LYS A 117 2.82 -1.95 18.83
CA LYS A 117 1.53 -2.26 19.42
C LYS A 117 0.38 -2.17 18.43
N ASP A 118 0.37 -1.12 17.61
CA ASP A 118 -0.68 -0.90 16.60
C ASP A 118 -0.68 -1.98 15.51
N LEU A 119 0.52 -2.47 15.12
CA LEU A 119 0.65 -3.47 14.06
C LEU A 119 0.49 -4.92 14.53
N PHE A 120 1.02 -5.25 15.69
CA PHE A 120 1.12 -6.63 16.15
C PHE A 120 0.31 -6.91 17.41
N GLY A 121 -0.24 -5.89 18.06
CA GLY A 121 -0.96 -6.03 19.33
C GLY A 121 -0.07 -6.44 20.52
N VAL A 122 1.26 -6.36 20.36
CA VAL A 122 2.25 -6.76 21.38
C VAL A 122 3.02 -5.56 21.91
N SER A 123 3.55 -5.66 23.11
CA SER A 123 4.43 -4.63 23.66
C SER A 123 5.82 -4.68 23.02
N GLY A 124 6.54 -3.55 22.99
CA GLY A 124 7.91 -3.49 22.46
C GLY A 124 8.88 -4.47 23.14
N ASN A 125 8.67 -4.79 24.41
CA ASN A 125 9.46 -5.76 25.16
C ASN A 125 9.23 -7.21 24.72
N GLU A 126 8.03 -7.53 24.21
CA GLU A 126 7.70 -8.85 23.68
C GLU A 126 8.25 -9.06 22.27
N PHE A 127 8.40 -7.98 21.52
CA PHE A 127 8.93 -8.00 20.15
C PHE A 127 10.45 -8.21 20.09
N GLN A 128 11.19 -7.90 21.17
CA GLN A 128 12.64 -8.05 21.26
C GLN A 128 13.11 -9.45 21.69
N ARG A 129 12.20 -10.36 21.99
CA ARG A 129 12.48 -11.77 22.33
C ARG A 129 12.31 -12.67 21.11
#